data_51531028160eca6695f4ed8ba8a0c74d
#
_entry.id   51531028160eca6695f4ed8ba8a0c74d
#
_cell.length_a   1.000
_cell.length_b   1.000
_cell.length_c   1.000
_cell.angle_alpha   90.00
_cell.angle_beta   90.00
_cell.angle_gamma   90.00
#
_symmetry.space_group_name_H-M   'P 1'
#
loop_
_entity.id
_entity.type
_entity.pdbx_description
1 polymer ?
#
loop_
_entity_poly.entity_id
_entity_poly.type
_entity_poly.pdbx_seq_one_letter_code
_entity_poly.pdbx_strand_id
1 'polypeptide(L)'
;MTTPDPLPAVFRERFAALEEQPRVTGAGDMYDRCFGCGPAHPTGLKVRCFRTADGVLSPVLIARQYEGPPGASHGGIVAAYLDEILAGAVVRGTGRVAVTGELTVRYVKPVPLETPLVGRAHLVADHGRYADTEGRIEDLDGARVFARARGRFFFV
;
A
#
# COMPACT_ATOMS: atom_id res chain seq x y z
N MET A 1 -22.53 -3.41 9.42
CA MET A 1 -21.09 -3.68 9.17
C MET A 1 -21.01 -4.49 7.88
N THR A 2 -20.46 -3.91 6.86
CA THR A 2 -20.15 -4.67 5.64
C THR A 2 -18.93 -5.54 5.93
N THR A 3 -19.09 -6.85 5.76
CA THR A 3 -17.95 -7.78 5.82
C THR A 3 -16.93 -7.33 4.77
N PRO A 4 -15.64 -7.20 5.11
CA PRO A 4 -14.63 -6.87 4.12
C PRO A 4 -14.65 -7.88 2.98
N ASP A 5 -14.44 -7.41 1.75
CA ASP A 5 -14.34 -8.29 0.60
C ASP A 5 -13.26 -9.36 0.85
N PRO A 6 -13.52 -10.62 0.51
CA PRO A 6 -12.51 -11.65 0.69
C PRO A 6 -11.29 -11.35 -0.18
N LEU A 7 -10.09 -11.68 0.33
CA LEU A 7 -8.88 -11.61 -0.48
C LEU A 7 -8.93 -12.63 -1.61
N PRO A 8 -8.34 -12.33 -2.77
CA PRO A 8 -8.11 -13.34 -3.79
C PRO A 8 -7.43 -14.57 -3.19
N ALA A 9 -7.83 -15.76 -3.66
CA ALA A 9 -7.39 -17.02 -3.07
C ALA A 9 -5.87 -17.15 -2.92
N VAL A 10 -5.11 -16.60 -3.86
CA VAL A 10 -3.64 -16.63 -3.88
C VAL A 10 -3.00 -15.93 -2.68
N PHE A 11 -3.70 -14.98 -2.05
CA PHE A 11 -3.20 -14.26 -0.89
C PHE A 11 -3.62 -14.86 0.45
N ARG A 12 -4.60 -15.76 0.46
CA ARG A 12 -5.23 -16.23 1.71
C ARG A 12 -4.22 -16.83 2.68
N GLU A 13 -3.36 -17.71 2.21
CA GLU A 13 -2.35 -18.36 3.05
C GLU A 13 -1.39 -17.34 3.66
N ARG A 14 -0.89 -16.42 2.83
CA ARG A 14 0.11 -15.42 3.25
C ARG A 14 -0.44 -14.43 4.27
N PHE A 15 -1.74 -14.15 4.22
CA PHE A 15 -2.40 -13.14 5.05
C PHE A 15 -3.28 -13.72 6.16
N ALA A 16 -3.45 -15.05 6.23
CA ALA A 16 -4.42 -15.70 7.12
C ALA A 16 -4.24 -15.37 8.61
N ALA A 17 -3.00 -15.20 9.07
CA ALA A 17 -2.69 -14.91 10.47
C ALA A 17 -2.59 -13.41 10.78
N LEU A 18 -2.80 -12.54 9.79
CA LEU A 18 -2.64 -11.09 9.96
C LEU A 18 -3.98 -10.40 10.16
N GLU A 19 -3.98 -9.43 11.06
CA GLU A 19 -5.14 -8.56 11.27
C GLU A 19 -5.14 -7.45 10.23
N GLU A 20 -6.27 -7.28 9.53
CA GLU A 20 -6.43 -6.15 8.64
C GLU A 20 -6.51 -4.85 9.41
N GLN A 21 -5.69 -3.88 9.04
CA GLN A 21 -5.73 -2.55 9.59
C GLN A 21 -7.00 -1.83 9.10
N PRO A 22 -7.86 -1.34 10.01
CA PRO A 22 -9.03 -0.61 9.56
C PRO A 22 -8.62 0.64 8.79
N ARG A 23 -9.38 0.97 7.76
CA ARG A 23 -9.22 2.24 7.07
C ARG A 23 -9.46 3.36 8.07
N VAL A 24 -8.64 4.39 8.03
CA VAL A 24 -8.84 5.53 8.91
C VAL A 24 -10.02 6.34 8.38
N THR A 25 -11.16 6.14 8.98
CA THR A 25 -12.39 6.86 8.68
C THR A 25 -12.68 7.81 9.83
N GLY A 26 -11.93 8.90 9.90
CA GLY A 26 -12.11 9.87 10.99
C GLY A 26 -13.38 10.69 10.91
N ALA A 27 -14.09 10.69 9.77
CA ALA A 27 -15.29 11.49 9.58
C ALA A 27 -16.14 10.92 8.43
N GLY A 28 -16.75 9.77 8.64
CA GLY A 28 -17.68 9.18 7.66
C GLY A 28 -17.01 8.87 6.33
N ASP A 29 -17.71 9.13 5.24
CA ASP A 29 -17.34 8.70 3.90
C ASP A 29 -16.27 9.58 3.21
N MET A 30 -15.52 10.39 3.94
CA MET A 30 -14.58 11.35 3.35
C MET A 30 -13.50 10.70 2.47
N TYR A 31 -13.06 9.51 2.83
CA TYR A 31 -12.01 8.79 2.09
C TYR A 31 -12.54 7.70 1.16
N ASP A 32 -13.85 7.56 1.02
CA ASP A 32 -14.45 6.51 0.18
C ASP A 32 -14.10 6.67 -1.30
N ARG A 33 -13.79 7.88 -1.73
CA ARG A 33 -13.40 8.22 -3.10
C ARG A 33 -11.90 8.37 -3.28
N CYS A 34 -11.11 7.99 -2.28
CA CYS A 34 -9.65 7.99 -2.41
C CYS A 34 -9.21 7.02 -3.51
N PHE A 35 -8.38 7.49 -4.41
CA PHE A 35 -7.84 6.64 -5.49
C PHE A 35 -7.03 5.46 -4.94
N GLY A 36 -6.28 5.66 -3.85
CA GLY A 36 -5.44 4.61 -3.27
C GLY A 36 -6.22 3.56 -2.50
N CYS A 37 -7.16 3.96 -1.63
CA CYS A 37 -7.80 3.05 -0.67
C CYS A 37 -9.33 3.11 -0.66
N GLY A 38 -9.96 4.02 -1.41
CA GLY A 38 -11.39 4.22 -1.34
C GLY A 38 -12.20 3.12 -2.03
N PRO A 39 -13.17 2.49 -1.33
CA PRO A 39 -13.97 1.43 -1.93
C PRO A 39 -14.94 1.94 -3.00
N ALA A 40 -15.32 3.22 -2.94
CA ALA A 40 -16.26 3.81 -3.90
C ALA A 40 -15.57 4.42 -5.12
N HIS A 41 -14.25 4.41 -5.20
CA HIS A 41 -13.55 4.90 -6.38
C HIS A 41 -13.69 3.90 -7.53
N PRO A 42 -14.21 4.31 -8.71
CA PRO A 42 -14.55 3.38 -9.78
C PRO A 42 -13.35 2.66 -10.40
N THR A 43 -12.16 3.27 -10.36
CA THR A 43 -10.93 2.72 -10.95
C THR A 43 -9.76 2.74 -9.95
N GLY A 44 -10.03 2.95 -8.67
CA GLY A 44 -9.02 3.05 -7.63
C GLY A 44 -8.33 1.72 -7.34
N LEU A 45 -7.23 1.80 -6.63
CA LEU A 45 -6.37 0.64 -6.36
C LEU A 45 -6.90 -0.23 -5.22
N LYS A 46 -7.72 0.31 -4.34
CA LYS A 46 -8.33 -0.38 -3.19
C LYS A 46 -7.28 -1.09 -2.32
N VAL A 47 -6.20 -0.39 -2.05
CA VAL A 47 -5.09 -0.90 -1.24
C VAL A 47 -5.58 -1.22 0.16
N ARG A 48 -5.19 -2.39 0.65
CA ARG A 48 -5.50 -2.87 1.99
C ARG A 48 -4.20 -3.17 2.72
N CYS A 49 -4.11 -2.77 3.97
CA CYS A 49 -2.93 -3.00 4.79
C CYS A 49 -3.27 -3.95 5.93
N PHE A 50 -2.38 -4.90 6.18
CA PHE A 50 -2.47 -5.87 7.27
C PHE A 50 -1.31 -5.66 8.23
N ARG A 51 -1.59 -5.76 9.53
CA ARG A 51 -0.60 -5.48 10.56
C ARG A 51 0.42 -6.59 10.68
N THR A 52 1.70 -6.21 10.67
CA THR A 52 2.82 -7.10 11.01
C THR A 52 3.44 -6.64 12.33
N ALA A 53 4.45 -7.36 12.82
CA ALA A 53 5.13 -7.03 14.06
C ALA A 53 5.72 -5.60 14.04
N ASP A 54 6.24 -5.17 12.89
CA ASP A 54 6.98 -3.91 12.75
C ASP A 54 6.39 -2.92 11.75
N GLY A 55 5.30 -3.29 11.07
CA GLY A 55 4.72 -2.42 10.05
C GLY A 55 3.45 -2.98 9.45
N VAL A 56 3.36 -2.92 8.12
CA VAL A 56 2.22 -3.43 7.34
C VAL A 56 2.68 -4.30 6.18
N LEU A 57 1.81 -5.22 5.81
CA LEU A 57 1.89 -6.03 4.60
C LEU A 57 0.62 -5.79 3.79
N SER A 58 0.75 -5.67 2.47
CA SER A 58 -0.38 -5.39 1.58
C SER A 58 -0.38 -6.35 0.40
N PRO A 59 -1.52 -6.96 0.04
CA PRO A 59 -1.62 -7.71 -1.20
C PRO A 59 -1.58 -6.74 -2.38
N VAL A 60 -0.79 -7.04 -3.39
CA VAL A 60 -0.65 -6.23 -4.60
C VAL A 60 -0.90 -7.09 -5.82
N LEU A 61 -1.93 -6.72 -6.59
CA LEU A 61 -2.29 -7.38 -7.84
C LEU A 61 -2.69 -6.29 -8.83
N ILE A 62 -1.79 -5.95 -9.74
CA ILE A 62 -1.96 -4.80 -10.63
C ILE A 62 -2.65 -5.24 -11.90
N ALA A 63 -3.84 -4.69 -12.14
CA ALA A 63 -4.66 -5.03 -13.29
C ALA A 63 -4.06 -4.52 -14.61
N ARG A 64 -4.39 -5.21 -15.69
CA ARG A 64 -3.92 -4.89 -17.04
C ARG A 64 -4.26 -3.47 -17.48
N GLN A 65 -5.36 -2.90 -17.00
CA GLN A 65 -5.73 -1.51 -17.33
C GLN A 65 -4.68 -0.48 -16.89
N TYR A 66 -3.76 -0.86 -16.01
CA TYR A 66 -2.68 -0.01 -15.51
C TYR A 66 -1.33 -0.31 -16.18
N GLU A 67 -1.37 -0.94 -17.35
CA GLU A 67 -0.17 -1.21 -18.13
C GLU A 67 0.53 0.08 -18.57
N GLY A 68 1.84 0.10 -18.43
CA GLY A 68 2.73 1.10 -19.00
C GLY A 68 3.51 0.50 -20.17
N PRO A 69 4.80 0.14 -19.97
CA PRO A 69 5.51 -0.64 -20.98
C PRO A 69 4.83 -2.00 -21.17
N PRO A 70 4.90 -2.61 -22.36
CA PRO A 70 4.24 -3.89 -22.62
C PRO A 70 4.55 -4.94 -21.53
N GLY A 71 3.50 -5.46 -20.90
CA GLY A 71 3.61 -6.48 -19.86
C GLY A 71 3.99 -5.99 -18.46
N ALA A 72 4.22 -4.70 -18.27
CA ALA A 72 4.61 -4.12 -17.00
C ALA A 72 3.63 -3.03 -16.54
N SER A 73 3.55 -2.84 -15.25
CA SER A 73 2.74 -1.77 -14.66
C SER A 73 3.34 -0.40 -15.01
N HIS A 74 2.47 0.57 -15.22
CA HIS A 74 2.88 1.98 -15.33
C HIS A 74 3.58 2.43 -14.05
N GLY A 75 4.70 3.15 -14.20
CA GLY A 75 5.51 3.59 -13.05
C GLY A 75 4.74 4.44 -12.05
N GLY A 76 3.84 5.29 -12.51
CA GLY A 76 2.98 6.09 -11.64
C GLY A 76 2.00 5.25 -10.81
N ILE A 77 1.53 4.13 -11.35
CA ILE A 77 0.67 3.19 -10.62
C ILE A 77 1.47 2.47 -9.53
N VAL A 78 2.68 2.03 -9.84
CA VAL A 78 3.60 1.46 -8.83
C VAL A 78 3.84 2.45 -7.70
N ALA A 79 4.11 3.71 -8.04
CA ALA A 79 4.29 4.79 -7.06
C ALA A 79 3.03 5.01 -6.21
N ALA A 80 1.85 4.96 -6.81
CA ALA A 80 0.58 5.10 -6.10
C ALA A 80 0.35 3.96 -5.10
N TYR A 81 0.65 2.72 -5.46
CA TYR A 81 0.63 1.60 -4.52
C TYR A 81 1.58 1.83 -3.34
N LEU A 82 2.81 2.21 -3.63
CA LEU A 82 3.82 2.45 -2.59
C LEU A 82 3.44 3.62 -1.69
N ASP A 83 2.92 4.71 -2.26
CA ASP A 83 2.42 5.85 -1.50
C ASP A 83 1.39 5.42 -0.46
N GLU A 84 0.41 4.63 -0.87
CA GLU A 84 -0.66 4.17 0.00
C GLU A 84 -0.16 3.19 1.08
N ILE A 85 0.73 2.27 0.72
CA ILE A 85 1.30 1.30 1.66
C ILE A 85 2.18 2.01 2.71
N LEU A 86 2.97 3.00 2.28
CA LEU A 86 3.77 3.83 3.18
C LEU A 86 2.89 4.64 4.12
N ALA A 87 1.78 5.21 3.63
CA ALA A 87 0.80 5.90 4.46
C ALA A 87 0.17 4.93 5.49
N GLY A 88 -0.10 3.70 5.08
CA GLY A 88 -0.55 2.64 5.99
C GLY A 88 0.44 2.37 7.12
N ALA A 89 1.73 2.42 6.84
CA ALA A 89 2.77 2.27 7.86
C ALA A 89 2.83 3.46 8.83
N VAL A 90 2.52 4.67 8.37
CA VAL A 90 2.38 5.83 9.26
C VAL A 90 1.26 5.58 10.27
N VAL A 91 0.09 5.20 9.79
CA VAL A 91 -1.06 4.88 10.65
C VAL A 91 -0.72 3.74 11.61
N ARG A 92 -0.07 2.70 11.12
CA ARG A 92 0.34 1.54 11.95
C ARG A 92 1.26 1.95 13.10
N GLY A 93 2.23 2.80 12.82
CA GLY A 93 3.24 3.19 13.80
C GLY A 93 2.82 4.33 14.72
N THR A 94 1.91 5.21 14.29
CA THR A 94 1.58 6.45 15.02
C THR A 94 0.11 6.55 15.43
N GLY A 95 -0.79 5.79 14.80
CA GLY A 95 -2.24 5.93 14.97
C GLY A 95 -2.82 7.21 14.34
N ARG A 96 -2.04 7.95 13.57
CA ARG A 96 -2.41 9.26 13.02
C ARG A 96 -2.44 9.25 11.50
N VAL A 97 -3.35 10.03 10.93
CA VAL A 97 -3.43 10.26 9.50
C VAL A 97 -2.43 11.34 9.08
N ALA A 98 -1.84 11.14 7.92
CA ALA A 98 -0.89 12.09 7.37
C ALA A 98 -1.09 12.19 5.85
N VAL A 99 -0.60 13.28 5.27
CA VAL A 99 -0.61 13.50 3.83
C VAL A 99 0.81 13.43 3.28
N THR A 100 0.94 12.90 2.08
CA THR A 100 2.23 12.74 1.41
C THR A 100 2.86 14.10 1.14
N GLY A 101 4.04 14.32 1.68
CA GLY A 101 4.84 15.51 1.39
C GLY A 101 5.93 15.23 0.38
N GLU A 102 6.54 14.04 0.47
CA GLU A 102 7.63 13.64 -0.42
C GLU A 102 7.61 12.12 -0.59
N LEU A 103 7.77 11.67 -1.82
CA LEU A 103 7.84 10.26 -2.16
C LEU A 103 9.01 10.02 -3.11
N THR A 104 9.91 9.13 -2.74
CA THR A 104 11.02 8.69 -3.60
C THR A 104 10.84 7.23 -3.91
N VAL A 105 10.77 6.89 -5.19
CA VAL A 105 10.61 5.51 -5.66
C VAL A 105 11.82 5.11 -6.49
N ARG A 106 12.36 3.94 -6.16
CA ARG A 106 13.40 3.29 -6.95
C ARG A 106 12.82 2.05 -7.62
N TYR A 107 12.81 2.06 -8.94
CA TYR A 107 12.35 0.93 -9.76
C TYR A 107 13.52 0.00 -10.01
N VAL A 108 13.52 -1.15 -9.34
CA VAL A 108 14.61 -2.13 -9.45
C VAL A 108 14.43 -3.02 -10.67
N LYS A 109 13.17 -3.44 -10.91
CA LYS A 109 12.76 -4.27 -12.05
C LYS A 109 11.37 -3.85 -12.49
N PRO A 110 11.00 -4.09 -13.77
CA PRO A 110 9.60 -3.90 -14.18
C PRO A 110 8.65 -4.67 -13.29
N VAL A 111 7.59 -4.01 -12.82
CA VAL A 111 6.59 -4.64 -11.94
C VAL A 111 5.56 -5.35 -12.82
N PRO A 112 5.41 -6.68 -12.70
CA PRO A 112 4.53 -7.42 -13.59
C PRO A 112 3.05 -7.15 -13.32
N LEU A 113 2.24 -7.23 -14.38
CA LEU A 113 0.78 -7.18 -14.30
C LEU A 113 0.21 -8.57 -13.95
N GLU A 114 -1.02 -8.59 -13.41
CA GLU A 114 -1.79 -9.82 -13.16
C GLU A 114 -0.99 -10.87 -12.37
N THR A 115 -0.03 -10.43 -11.58
CA THR A 115 0.88 -11.29 -10.81
C THR A 115 0.73 -10.99 -9.33
N PRO A 116 0.54 -12.00 -8.48
CA PRO A 116 0.44 -11.77 -7.03
C PRO A 116 1.78 -11.28 -6.47
N LEU A 117 1.74 -10.11 -5.87
CA LEU A 117 2.89 -9.47 -5.22
C LEU A 117 2.48 -9.04 -3.81
N VAL A 118 3.45 -8.69 -2.99
CA VAL A 118 3.20 -8.07 -1.70
C VAL A 118 3.96 -6.77 -1.60
N GLY A 119 3.32 -5.78 -0.98
CA GLY A 119 3.97 -4.57 -0.51
C GLY A 119 4.18 -4.67 1.00
N ARG A 120 5.31 -4.17 1.47
CA ARG A 120 5.55 -4.03 2.91
C ARG A 120 6.15 -2.68 3.21
N ALA A 121 5.81 -2.15 4.37
CA ALA A 121 6.36 -0.88 4.81
C ALA A 121 6.40 -0.80 6.33
N HIS A 122 7.27 0.04 6.84
CA HIS A 122 7.39 0.32 8.27
C HIS A 122 7.73 1.78 8.52
N LEU A 123 7.40 2.25 9.72
CA LEU A 123 7.77 3.56 10.21
C LEU A 123 9.29 3.58 10.49
N VAL A 124 9.99 4.55 9.93
CA VAL A 124 11.41 4.78 10.22
C VAL A 124 11.55 5.71 11.41
N ALA A 125 10.83 6.84 11.39
CA ALA A 125 10.89 7.82 12.47
C ALA A 125 9.63 8.69 12.50
N ASP A 126 9.18 9.01 13.71
CA ASP A 126 8.16 10.02 13.98
C ASP A 126 8.85 11.27 14.50
N HIS A 127 8.76 12.36 13.75
CA HIS A 127 9.38 13.64 14.08
C HIS A 127 8.40 14.64 14.70
N GLY A 128 7.19 14.19 15.06
CA GLY A 128 6.16 15.03 15.68
C GLY A 128 5.26 15.74 14.68
N ARG A 129 5.81 16.46 13.73
CA ARG A 129 5.05 17.16 12.67
C ARG A 129 4.93 16.34 11.40
N TYR A 130 5.84 15.42 11.19
CA TYR A 130 5.89 14.52 10.04
C TYR A 130 6.52 13.19 10.45
N ALA A 131 6.33 12.18 9.63
CA ALA A 131 6.91 10.86 9.81
C ALA A 131 7.59 10.39 8.53
N ASP A 132 8.66 9.66 8.69
CA ASP A 132 9.37 9.02 7.59
C ASP A 132 9.10 7.52 7.60
N THR A 133 8.83 6.97 6.44
CA THR A 133 8.57 5.54 6.22
C THR A 133 9.40 5.02 5.07
N GLU A 134 9.62 3.72 5.05
CA GLU A 134 10.21 3.03 3.92
C GLU A 134 9.50 1.71 3.66
N GLY A 135 9.56 1.26 2.42
CA GLY A 135 8.90 0.04 2.02
C GLY A 135 9.33 -0.44 0.65
N ARG A 136 8.69 -1.53 0.22
CA ARG A 136 9.01 -2.16 -1.06
C ARG A 136 7.84 -2.99 -1.58
N ILE A 137 7.89 -3.27 -2.88
CA ILE A 137 7.05 -4.28 -3.53
C ILE A 137 7.96 -5.44 -3.91
N GLU A 138 7.56 -6.64 -3.54
CA GLU A 138 8.29 -7.88 -3.75
C GLU A 138 7.35 -8.99 -4.23
N ASP A 139 7.90 -10.12 -4.70
CA ASP A 139 7.07 -11.28 -5.00
C ASP A 139 6.52 -11.90 -3.72
N LEU A 140 5.56 -12.81 -3.88
CA LEU A 140 4.77 -13.34 -2.78
C LEU A 140 5.62 -14.03 -1.70
N ASP A 141 6.75 -14.63 -2.08
CA ASP A 141 7.67 -15.29 -1.15
C ASP A 141 8.83 -14.38 -0.68
N GLY A 142 8.90 -13.16 -1.18
CA GLY A 142 9.93 -12.19 -0.80
C GLY A 142 11.29 -12.40 -1.48
N ALA A 143 11.40 -13.32 -2.44
CA ALA A 143 12.68 -13.65 -3.09
C ALA A 143 13.18 -12.53 -4.02
N ARG A 144 12.27 -11.77 -4.64
CA ARG A 144 12.61 -10.68 -5.57
C ARG A 144 11.96 -9.38 -5.16
N VAL A 145 12.75 -8.30 -5.18
CA VAL A 145 12.27 -6.94 -4.96
C VAL A 145 12.15 -6.24 -6.30
N PHE A 146 10.98 -5.69 -6.59
CA PHE A 146 10.68 -4.97 -7.83
C PHE A 146 10.83 -3.47 -7.69
N ALA A 147 10.44 -2.90 -6.56
CA ALA A 147 10.54 -1.47 -6.31
C ALA A 147 10.73 -1.21 -4.82
N ARG A 148 11.43 -0.12 -4.51
CA ARG A 148 11.64 0.38 -3.15
C ARG A 148 11.18 1.83 -3.07
N ALA A 149 10.71 2.24 -1.90
CA ALA A 149 10.30 3.63 -1.70
C ALA A 149 10.61 4.13 -0.30
N ARG A 150 10.78 5.45 -0.22
CA ARG A 150 10.80 6.21 1.02
C ARG A 150 9.80 7.33 0.90
N GLY A 151 9.11 7.64 1.99
CA GLY A 151 8.11 8.70 2.01
C GLY A 151 8.23 9.55 3.26
N ARG A 152 7.92 10.83 3.10
CA ARG A 152 7.73 11.76 4.20
C ARG A 152 6.30 12.22 4.21
N PHE A 153 5.63 12.06 5.33
CA PHE A 153 4.21 12.30 5.50
C PHE A 153 4.00 13.34 6.60
N PHE A 154 3.24 14.38 6.31
CA PHE A 154 2.93 15.42 7.26
C PHE A 154 1.58 15.16 7.93
N PHE A 155 1.57 15.21 9.24
CA PHE A 155 0.34 15.03 10.01
C PHE A 155 -0.63 16.19 9.79
N VAL A 156 -1.90 15.85 9.74
CA VAL A 156 -3.01 16.81 9.55
C VAL A 156 -3.89 16.85 10.78
#